data_28a674da4c9140d643522c29a658cac2
#
_entry.id   28a674da4c9140d643522c29a658cac2
#
_cell.length_a   1.000
_cell.length_b   1.000
_cell.length_c   1.000
_cell.angle_alpha   90.00
_cell.angle_beta   90.00
_cell.angle_gamma   90.00
#
_symmetry.space_group_name_H-M   'P 1'
#
loop_
_entity.id
_entity.type
_entity.pdbx_description
1 polymer ?
#
loop_
_entity_poly.entity_id
_entity_poly.type
_entity_poly.pdbx_seq_one_letter_code
_entity_poly.pdbx_strand_id
1 'polypeptide(L)'
;HRIWLGTDVLNGKIKIHGWTEDSDKDLDSVLEFVSRLNIGGIILTDINKDGMMQGPNIEMTSDIASKYKIPVILSGGVSKIDDIAMISEFEDKGISGLICGRAIYDNKIDIAESLEILGNQDAQN
;
A
#
# COMPACT_ATOMS: atom_id res chain seq x y z
N HIS A 1 17.06 5.65 -1.56
CA HIS A 1 16.40 4.33 -1.76
C HIS A 1 16.21 3.53 -0.47
N ARG A 2 16.76 3.99 0.66
CA ARG A 2 16.61 3.34 1.98
C ARG A 2 15.52 3.96 2.85
N ILE A 3 14.93 5.07 2.41
CA ILE A 3 13.87 5.76 3.13
C ILE A 3 12.57 5.53 2.36
N TRP A 4 11.53 5.16 3.07
CA TRP A 4 10.16 5.06 2.57
C TRP A 4 9.30 6.08 3.32
N LEU A 5 8.49 6.83 2.60
CA LEU A 5 7.59 7.81 3.20
C LEU A 5 6.27 7.13 3.58
N GLY A 6 5.92 7.16 4.86
CA GLY A 6 4.58 6.77 5.31
C GLY A 6 3.57 7.87 5.01
N THR A 7 2.50 7.53 4.32
CA THR A 7 1.44 8.47 3.92
C THR A 7 0.09 7.87 4.27
N ASP A 8 -0.56 8.43 5.29
CA ASP A 8 -1.86 8.00 5.76
C ASP A 8 -2.94 8.89 5.14
N VAL A 9 -3.89 8.28 4.43
CA VAL A 9 -4.87 8.98 3.61
C VAL A 9 -6.29 8.64 4.05
N LEU A 10 -7.10 9.66 4.22
CA LEU A 10 -8.53 9.55 4.46
C LEU A 10 -9.27 10.48 3.49
N ASN A 11 -10.12 9.90 2.64
CA ASN A 11 -10.91 10.65 1.66
C ASN A 11 -10.06 11.60 0.79
N GLY A 12 -8.89 11.14 0.34
CA GLY A 12 -7.98 11.91 -0.50
C GLY A 12 -7.12 12.94 0.23
N LYS A 13 -7.21 13.01 1.56
CA LYS A 13 -6.43 13.95 2.39
C LYS A 13 -5.41 13.21 3.23
N ILE A 14 -4.22 13.79 3.36
CA ILE A 14 -3.19 13.29 4.26
C ILE A 14 -3.59 13.58 5.69
N LYS A 15 -3.55 12.57 6.54
CA LYS A 15 -3.82 12.68 7.98
C LYS A 15 -2.52 12.74 8.77
N ILE A 16 -2.54 13.48 9.85
CA ILE A 16 -1.43 13.62 10.80
C ILE A 16 -1.94 13.45 12.23
N HIS A 17 -1.04 13.45 13.19
CA HIS A 17 -1.36 13.35 14.63
C HIS A 17 -2.26 12.16 14.98
N GLY A 18 -1.87 10.96 14.53
CA GLY A 18 -2.66 9.75 14.80
C GLY A 18 -4.05 9.76 14.13
N TRP A 19 -4.12 10.37 12.94
CA TRP A 19 -5.33 10.49 12.10
C TRP A 19 -6.38 11.47 12.64
N THR A 20 -6.04 12.31 13.58
CA THR A 20 -6.99 13.26 14.19
C THR A 20 -7.09 14.58 13.45
N GLU A 21 -6.08 14.94 12.67
CA GLU A 21 -6.02 16.20 11.95
C GLU A 21 -5.69 15.98 10.46
N ASP A 22 -6.20 16.86 9.61
CA ASP A 22 -5.78 16.95 8.23
C ASP A 22 -4.45 17.72 8.16
N SER A 23 -3.56 17.27 7.27
CA SER A 23 -2.39 18.05 6.90
C SER A 23 -2.82 19.29 6.10
N ASP A 24 -2.08 20.38 6.21
CA ASP A 24 -2.18 21.54 5.31
C ASP A 24 -1.65 21.27 3.90
N LYS A 25 -1.02 20.11 3.72
CA LYS A 25 -0.50 19.64 2.43
C LYS A 25 -1.54 18.77 1.73
N ASP A 26 -1.81 19.05 0.47
CA ASP A 26 -2.61 18.14 -0.35
C ASP A 26 -1.76 16.95 -0.83
N LEU A 27 -2.43 15.82 -1.08
CA LEU A 27 -1.77 14.57 -1.43
C LEU A 27 -0.96 14.68 -2.74
N ASP A 28 -1.53 15.30 -3.77
CA ASP A 28 -0.88 15.43 -5.07
C ASP A 28 0.42 16.23 -4.98
N SER A 29 0.42 17.35 -4.28
CA SER A 29 1.62 18.17 -4.08
C SER A 29 2.73 17.42 -3.36
N VAL A 30 2.39 16.64 -2.32
CA VAL A 30 3.35 15.82 -1.59
C VAL A 30 3.92 14.73 -2.49
N LEU A 31 3.07 14.01 -3.21
CA LEU A 31 3.50 12.91 -4.09
C LEU A 31 4.35 13.42 -5.26
N GLU A 32 3.98 14.57 -5.85
CA GLU A 32 4.78 15.20 -6.90
C GLU A 32 6.17 15.61 -6.40
N PHE A 33 6.25 16.17 -5.21
CA PHE A 33 7.53 16.50 -4.59
C PHE A 33 8.38 15.25 -4.33
N VAL A 34 7.78 14.24 -3.68
CA VAL A 34 8.46 13.00 -3.28
C VAL A 34 8.94 12.19 -4.48
N SER A 35 8.19 12.20 -5.59
CA SER A 35 8.56 11.48 -6.81
C SER A 35 9.88 11.95 -7.43
N ARG A 36 10.34 13.15 -7.07
CA ARG A 36 11.63 13.72 -7.52
C ARG A 36 12.79 13.38 -6.60
N LEU A 37 12.51 12.74 -5.46
CA LEU A 37 13.54 12.39 -4.47
C LEU A 37 14.04 10.96 -4.71
N ASN A 38 15.30 10.73 -4.35
CA ASN A 38 15.89 9.40 -4.39
C ASN A 38 15.56 8.61 -3.11
N ILE A 39 14.28 8.29 -2.92
CA ILE A 39 13.78 7.44 -1.83
C ILE A 39 13.41 6.05 -2.35
N GLY A 40 13.14 5.10 -1.46
CA GLY A 40 12.69 3.76 -1.83
C GLY A 40 11.32 3.77 -2.47
N GLY A 41 10.43 4.58 -1.93
CA GLY A 41 9.03 4.69 -2.35
C GLY A 41 8.16 5.23 -1.23
N ILE A 42 6.87 4.97 -1.33
CA ILE A 42 5.90 5.36 -0.31
C ILE A 42 5.17 4.15 0.26
N ILE A 43 4.79 4.24 1.52
CA ILE A 43 3.85 3.32 2.17
C ILE A 43 2.52 4.09 2.24
N LEU A 44 1.55 3.65 1.46
CA LEU A 44 0.25 4.30 1.35
C LEU A 44 -0.78 3.54 2.17
N THR A 45 -1.25 4.15 3.26
CA THR A 45 -2.30 3.59 4.10
C THR A 45 -3.64 4.27 3.80
N ASP A 46 -4.60 3.49 3.30
CA ASP A 46 -6.00 3.93 3.24
C ASP A 46 -6.64 3.72 4.62
N ILE A 47 -6.86 4.82 5.35
CA ILE A 47 -7.40 4.79 6.71
C ILE A 47 -8.83 4.21 6.73
N ASN A 48 -9.62 4.42 5.67
CA ASN A 48 -10.96 3.82 5.56
C ASN A 48 -10.92 2.29 5.52
N LYS A 49 -9.82 1.71 5.10
CA LYS A 49 -9.63 0.26 4.97
C LYS A 49 -8.85 -0.34 6.13
N ASP A 50 -7.98 0.44 6.78
CA ASP A 50 -7.06 -0.08 7.78
C ASP A 50 -7.81 -0.69 8.98
N GLY A 51 -7.48 -1.94 9.29
CA GLY A 51 -8.10 -2.71 10.37
C GLY A 51 -9.57 -3.11 10.15
N MET A 52 -10.18 -2.74 9.03
CA MET A 52 -11.61 -2.98 8.77
C MET A 52 -11.92 -4.37 8.19
N MET A 53 -10.92 -5.11 7.71
CA MET A 53 -11.07 -6.45 7.13
C MET A 53 -12.07 -6.51 5.96
N GLN A 54 -12.11 -5.45 5.14
CA GLN A 54 -13.05 -5.28 4.02
C GLN A 54 -12.40 -5.33 2.64
N GLY A 55 -11.13 -5.66 2.59
CA GLY A 55 -10.32 -5.65 1.37
C GLY A 55 -9.53 -4.36 1.19
N PRO A 56 -8.40 -4.45 0.48
CA PRO A 56 -7.50 -3.32 0.23
C PRO A 56 -8.02 -2.40 -0.87
N ASN A 57 -7.52 -1.16 -0.92
CA ASN A 57 -7.78 -0.23 -2.01
C ASN A 57 -6.71 -0.35 -3.10
N ILE A 58 -6.80 -1.38 -3.90
CA ILE A 58 -5.83 -1.68 -4.98
C ILE A 58 -5.88 -0.60 -6.07
N GLU A 59 -7.07 -0.16 -6.45
CA GLU A 59 -7.27 0.83 -7.51
C GLU A 59 -6.55 2.14 -7.18
N MET A 60 -6.84 2.74 -6.02
CA MET A 60 -6.19 3.99 -5.60
C MET A 60 -4.67 3.83 -5.53
N THR A 61 -4.19 2.73 -4.95
CA THR A 61 -2.75 2.48 -4.81
C THR A 61 -2.06 2.34 -6.16
N SER A 62 -2.67 1.58 -7.07
CA SER A 62 -2.19 1.38 -8.44
C SER A 62 -2.17 2.69 -9.25
N ASP A 63 -3.23 3.49 -9.14
CA ASP A 63 -3.32 4.78 -9.82
C ASP A 63 -2.23 5.74 -9.38
N ILE A 64 -1.97 5.81 -8.07
CA ILE A 64 -0.89 6.64 -7.52
C ILE A 64 0.47 6.15 -7.98
N ALA A 65 0.75 4.85 -7.90
CA ALA A 65 2.01 4.27 -8.34
C ALA A 65 2.29 4.56 -9.81
N SER A 66 1.28 4.41 -10.65
CA SER A 66 1.38 4.65 -12.10
C SER A 66 1.53 6.13 -12.44
N LYS A 67 0.76 7.00 -11.80
CA LYS A 67 0.77 8.46 -12.05
C LYS A 67 2.12 9.08 -11.69
N TYR A 68 2.63 8.77 -10.51
CA TYR A 68 3.87 9.38 -10.00
C TYR A 68 5.13 8.57 -10.30
N LYS A 69 4.98 7.36 -10.85
CA LYS A 69 6.10 6.44 -11.16
C LYS A 69 7.03 6.22 -9.97
N ILE A 70 6.42 6.00 -8.81
CA ILE A 70 7.11 5.74 -7.56
C ILE A 70 6.66 4.38 -7.02
N PRO A 71 7.59 3.55 -6.49
CA PRO A 71 7.20 2.30 -5.86
C PRO A 71 6.27 2.54 -4.67
N VAL A 72 5.18 1.80 -4.58
CA VAL A 72 4.20 1.93 -3.49
C VAL A 72 4.03 0.61 -2.77
N ILE A 73 4.10 0.66 -1.44
CA ILE A 73 3.66 -0.43 -0.57
C ILE A 73 2.22 -0.14 -0.15
N LEU A 74 1.31 -1.06 -0.48
CA LEU A 74 -0.08 -0.98 -0.12
C LEU A 74 -0.27 -1.30 1.37
N SER A 75 -0.99 -0.46 2.09
CA SER A 75 -1.31 -0.65 3.51
C SER A 75 -2.77 -0.38 3.79
N GLY A 76 -3.38 -1.24 4.62
CA GLY A 76 -4.77 -1.13 5.04
C GLY A 76 -5.71 -2.05 4.29
N GLY A 77 -6.51 -2.80 5.04
CA GLY A 77 -7.64 -3.56 4.53
C GLY A 77 -7.35 -4.97 4.01
N VAL A 78 -6.11 -5.39 3.90
CA VAL A 78 -5.78 -6.78 3.49
C VAL A 78 -6.39 -7.75 4.50
N SER A 79 -7.32 -8.59 4.05
CA SER A 79 -8.19 -9.37 4.93
C SER A 79 -8.17 -10.89 4.70
N LYS A 80 -7.80 -11.32 3.51
CA LYS A 80 -7.80 -12.73 3.12
C LYS A 80 -6.71 -13.03 2.10
N ILE A 81 -6.41 -14.30 1.93
CA ILE A 81 -5.34 -14.74 1.01
C ILE A 81 -5.60 -14.31 -0.44
N ASP A 82 -6.85 -14.26 -0.87
CA ASP A 82 -7.22 -13.81 -2.20
C ASP A 82 -6.83 -12.34 -2.47
N ASP A 83 -6.81 -11.51 -1.43
CA ASP A 83 -6.35 -10.12 -1.55
C ASP A 83 -4.87 -10.05 -1.93
N ILE A 84 -4.05 -10.94 -1.37
CA ILE A 84 -2.62 -11.04 -1.67
C ILE A 84 -2.41 -11.45 -3.12
N ALA A 85 -3.16 -12.45 -3.58
CA ALA A 85 -3.12 -12.88 -4.97
C ALA A 85 -3.52 -11.75 -5.93
N MET A 86 -4.58 -11.01 -5.61
CA MET A 86 -5.00 -9.85 -6.40
C MET A 86 -3.94 -8.74 -6.43
N ILE A 87 -3.38 -8.38 -5.27
CA ILE A 87 -2.34 -7.33 -5.19
C ILE A 87 -1.12 -7.70 -6.01
N SER A 88 -0.73 -8.98 -6.01
CA SER A 88 0.44 -9.45 -6.74
C SER A 88 0.34 -9.25 -8.26
N GLU A 89 -0.88 -9.22 -8.80
CA GLU A 89 -1.14 -8.94 -10.22
C GLU A 89 -0.83 -7.48 -10.62
N PHE A 90 -0.62 -6.60 -9.65
CA PHE A 90 -0.33 -5.18 -9.86
C PHE A 90 1.14 -4.79 -9.63
N GLU A 91 2.02 -5.76 -9.53
CA GLU A 91 3.47 -5.49 -9.35
C GLU A 91 4.03 -4.65 -10.50
N ASP A 92 3.70 -4.99 -11.73
CA ASP A 92 4.11 -4.27 -12.94
C ASP A 92 3.54 -2.84 -13.03
N LYS A 93 2.52 -2.53 -12.21
CA LYS A 93 1.93 -1.19 -12.10
C LYS A 93 2.51 -0.36 -10.95
N GLY A 94 3.53 -0.90 -10.28
CA GLY A 94 4.29 -0.19 -9.25
C GLY A 94 3.88 -0.48 -7.80
N ILE A 95 2.96 -1.44 -7.55
CA ILE A 95 2.72 -1.95 -6.21
C ILE A 95 3.82 -2.96 -5.88
N SER A 96 4.82 -2.52 -5.12
CA SER A 96 6.04 -3.29 -4.85
C SER A 96 5.97 -4.12 -3.57
N GLY A 97 4.89 -4.01 -2.81
CA GLY A 97 4.69 -4.77 -1.60
C GLY A 97 3.38 -4.44 -0.90
N LEU A 98 3.12 -5.14 0.19
CA LEU A 98 1.94 -4.92 1.01
C LEU A 98 2.27 -5.04 2.50
N ILE A 99 1.49 -4.35 3.33
CA ILE A 99 1.50 -4.53 4.78
C ILE A 99 0.22 -5.24 5.18
N CYS A 100 0.39 -6.35 5.88
CA CYS A 100 -0.70 -7.12 6.43
C CYS A 100 -0.53 -7.19 7.95
N GLY A 101 -1.50 -6.70 8.69
CA GLY A 101 -1.47 -6.67 10.14
C GLY A 101 -2.55 -7.57 10.74
N ARG A 102 -3.74 -7.02 10.97
CA ARG A 102 -4.84 -7.66 11.70
C ARG A 102 -5.20 -9.04 11.15
N ALA A 103 -5.22 -9.22 9.85
CA ALA A 103 -5.58 -10.51 9.25
C ALA A 103 -4.63 -11.65 9.64
N ILE A 104 -3.34 -11.35 9.85
CA ILE A 104 -2.37 -12.32 10.36
C ILE A 104 -2.64 -12.62 11.83
N TYR A 105 -2.85 -11.59 12.65
CA TYR A 105 -3.12 -11.76 14.08
C TYR A 105 -4.44 -12.49 14.35
N ASP A 106 -5.44 -12.31 13.48
CA ASP A 106 -6.73 -13.00 13.55
C ASP A 106 -6.72 -14.40 12.87
N ASN A 107 -5.54 -14.88 12.46
CA ASN A 107 -5.36 -16.16 11.75
C ASN A 107 -6.21 -16.30 10.47
N LYS A 108 -6.45 -15.20 9.77
CA LYS A 108 -7.15 -15.18 8.47
C LYS A 108 -6.21 -15.35 7.28
N ILE A 109 -4.93 -15.05 7.47
CA ILE A 109 -3.88 -15.15 6.46
C ILE A 109 -2.68 -15.87 7.07
N ASP A 110 -2.21 -16.89 6.36
CA ASP A 110 -0.97 -17.59 6.67
C ASP A 110 0.19 -16.93 5.90
N ILE A 111 1.28 -16.64 6.61
CA ILE A 111 2.44 -15.96 6.02
C ILE A 111 3.16 -16.87 5.02
N ALA A 112 3.29 -18.15 5.31
CA ALA A 112 3.99 -19.08 4.42
C ALA A 112 3.24 -19.24 3.09
N GLU A 113 1.91 -19.40 3.13
CA GLU A 113 1.07 -19.44 1.95
C GLU A 113 1.16 -18.13 1.15
N SER A 114 1.16 -16.99 1.83
CA SER A 114 1.32 -15.67 1.20
C SER A 114 2.64 -15.56 0.43
N LEU A 115 3.74 -16.02 1.02
CA LEU A 115 5.06 -16.01 0.38
C LEU A 115 5.12 -16.95 -0.82
N GLU A 116 4.44 -18.10 -0.78
CA GLU A 116 4.35 -18.98 -1.95
C GLU A 116 3.62 -18.32 -3.12
N ILE A 117 2.52 -17.59 -2.86
CA ILE A 117 1.79 -16.86 -3.89
C ILE A 117 2.67 -15.77 -4.50
N LEU A 118 3.38 -15.00 -3.68
CA LEU A 118 4.24 -13.91 -4.14
C LEU A 118 5.49 -14.44 -4.86
N GLY A 119 6.11 -15.52 -4.37
CA GLY A 119 7.30 -16.13 -4.97
C GLY A 119 7.05 -16.83 -6.29
N ASN A 120 5.86 -17.36 -6.52
CA ASN A 120 5.51 -18.02 -7.78
C ASN A 120 5.42 -17.05 -8.97
N GLN A 121 5.32 -15.76 -8.74
CA GLN A 121 5.34 -14.75 -9.80
C GLN A 121 6.76 -14.45 -10.29
N ASP A 122 7.73 -14.46 -9.40
CA ASP A 122 9.15 -14.31 -9.78
C ASP A 122 9.64 -15.45 -10.67
N ALA A 123 9.03 -16.65 -10.57
CA ALA A 123 9.37 -17.81 -11.35
C ALA A 123 8.76 -17.82 -12.78
N GLN A 124 7.82 -16.92 -13.07
CA GLN A 124 7.17 -16.81 -14.40
C GLN A 124 7.76 -15.69 -15.27
N ASN A 125 8.64 -14.91 -14.73
CA ASN A 125 9.41 -13.89 -15.40
C ASN A 125 10.86 -14.37 -15.62
#